data_fdfc3bcd0f3e51e6fbe188fd99deddb8
#
_entry.id   fdfc3bcd0f3e51e6fbe188fd99deddb8
#
_cell.length_a   1.000
_cell.length_b   1.000
_cell.length_c   1.000
_cell.angle_alpha   90.00
_cell.angle_beta   90.00
_cell.angle_gamma   90.00
#
_symmetry.space_group_name_H-M   'P 1'
#
loop_
_entity.id
_entity.type
_entity.pdbx_description
1 polymer ?
#
loop_
_entity_poly.entity_id
_entity_poly.type
_entity_poly.pdbx_seq_one_letter_code
_entity_poly.pdbx_strand_id
1 'polypeptide(L)'
;VTQALWKAVTGNLPTEDGPQWYTSTGMGDNYPAYYINYEDVQSFLVKLNTITGKNFRMPTEAEWEFAARGGSLSKSYQYSGGNSVDDVAWHVDNSNRTTHEVKTKSPNELGLYDMSGNVWEWCSDWYGSYRSLDVINPTGSISGSVRVCRGGSWDSSKRMCRITNRGGHNPSDRGS
;
A
#
# COMPACT_ATOMS: atom_id res chain seq x y z
N VAL A 1 -3.29 -6.23 -2.27
CA VAL A 1 -4.10 -6.85 -3.33
C VAL A 1 -3.17 -7.48 -4.35
N THR A 2 -3.36 -8.77 -4.66
CA THR A 2 -2.58 -9.47 -5.68
C THR A 2 -3.12 -9.23 -7.09
N GLN A 3 -2.29 -9.48 -8.10
CA GLN A 3 -2.71 -9.42 -9.50
C GLN A 3 -3.82 -10.43 -9.81
N ALA A 4 -3.81 -11.63 -9.19
CA ALA A 4 -4.89 -12.60 -9.33
C ALA A 4 -6.23 -12.06 -8.81
N LEU A 5 -6.23 -11.47 -7.60
CA LEU A 5 -7.44 -10.88 -7.04
C LEU A 5 -7.93 -9.70 -7.86
N TRP A 6 -7.02 -8.86 -8.35
CA TRP A 6 -7.36 -7.74 -9.23
C TRP A 6 -8.09 -8.23 -10.49
N LYS A 7 -7.54 -9.22 -11.19
CA LYS A 7 -8.14 -9.84 -12.38
C LYS A 7 -9.52 -10.45 -12.07
N ALA A 8 -9.64 -11.17 -10.94
CA ALA A 8 -10.89 -11.82 -10.56
C ALA A 8 -12.02 -10.80 -10.32
N VAL A 9 -11.71 -9.62 -9.80
CA VAL A 9 -12.70 -8.57 -9.51
C VAL A 9 -12.99 -7.70 -10.72
N THR A 10 -11.96 -7.33 -11.50
CA THR A 10 -12.11 -6.39 -12.61
C THR A 10 -12.49 -7.05 -13.93
N GLY A 11 -12.25 -8.36 -14.07
CA GLY A 11 -12.53 -9.15 -15.27
C GLY A 11 -11.44 -9.08 -16.35
N ASN A 12 -10.47 -8.18 -16.19
CA ASN A 12 -9.42 -7.98 -17.20
C ASN A 12 -8.06 -7.68 -16.53
N LEU A 13 -6.99 -8.00 -17.26
CA LEU A 13 -5.73 -7.29 -17.17
C LEU A 13 -5.96 -5.79 -17.44
N PRO A 14 -5.06 -4.91 -17.01
CA PRO A 14 -5.17 -3.49 -17.29
C PRO A 14 -5.42 -3.23 -18.78
N THR A 15 -6.40 -2.39 -19.07
CA THR A 15 -6.67 -1.87 -20.42
C THR A 15 -5.50 -0.99 -20.87
N GLU A 16 -5.47 -0.61 -22.17
CA GLU A 16 -4.44 0.30 -22.72
C GLU A 16 -4.24 1.56 -21.88
N ASP A 17 -5.29 2.03 -21.20
CA ASP A 17 -5.27 3.18 -20.28
C ASP A 17 -5.19 2.78 -18.79
N GLY A 18 -5.12 1.49 -18.47
CA GLY A 18 -5.10 0.95 -17.11
C GLY A 18 -3.71 0.58 -16.58
N PRO A 19 -3.62 -0.03 -15.38
CA PRO A 19 -2.36 -0.48 -14.83
C PRO A 19 -1.72 -1.52 -15.76
N GLN A 20 -0.45 -1.34 -16.11
CA GLN A 20 0.30 -2.28 -16.94
C GLN A 20 1.31 -3.04 -16.09
N TRP A 21 1.28 -4.37 -16.16
CA TRP A 21 2.25 -5.22 -15.47
C TRP A 21 3.19 -5.89 -16.46
N TYR A 22 4.46 -5.86 -16.15
CA TYR A 22 5.52 -6.39 -17.01
C TYR A 22 6.28 -7.49 -16.29
N THR A 23 6.74 -8.49 -17.04
CA THR A 23 7.61 -9.55 -16.49
C THR A 23 8.90 -8.99 -15.89
N SER A 24 9.41 -7.89 -16.43
CA SER A 24 10.62 -7.21 -15.93
C SER A 24 10.42 -6.49 -14.59
N THR A 25 9.19 -6.19 -14.19
CA THR A 25 8.87 -5.49 -12.95
C THR A 25 7.97 -6.30 -12.00
N GLY A 26 7.75 -7.58 -12.30
CA GLY A 26 7.01 -8.53 -11.50
C GLY A 26 5.59 -8.78 -12.02
N MET A 27 5.38 -9.93 -12.65
CA MET A 27 4.08 -10.34 -13.19
C MET A 27 3.78 -11.78 -12.79
N GLY A 28 2.59 -12.00 -12.23
CA GLY A 28 2.12 -13.31 -11.79
C GLY A 28 1.02 -13.20 -10.74
N ASP A 29 0.32 -14.29 -10.51
CA ASP A 29 -0.87 -14.31 -9.65
C ASP A 29 -0.60 -13.88 -8.21
N ASN A 30 0.59 -14.19 -7.69
CA ASN A 30 1.01 -13.83 -6.33
C ASN A 30 1.76 -12.50 -6.23
N TYR A 31 1.98 -11.79 -7.34
CA TYR A 31 2.59 -10.47 -7.31
C TYR A 31 1.58 -9.41 -6.89
N PRO A 32 2.03 -8.30 -6.27
CA PRO A 32 1.13 -7.19 -5.96
C PRO A 32 0.58 -6.56 -7.24
N ALA A 33 -0.62 -6.02 -7.17
CA ALA A 33 -1.14 -5.12 -8.17
C ALA A 33 -0.44 -3.75 -8.01
N TYR A 34 0.28 -3.29 -9.03
CA TYR A 34 1.04 -2.03 -9.03
C TYR A 34 0.71 -1.18 -10.27
N TYR A 35 1.26 0.02 -10.37
CA TYR A 35 0.87 1.03 -11.37
C TYR A 35 -0.63 1.31 -11.39
N ILE A 36 -1.23 1.35 -10.21
CA ILE A 36 -2.65 1.57 -9.98
C ILE A 36 -2.84 2.95 -9.40
N ASN A 37 -3.62 3.80 -10.06
CA ASN A 37 -3.97 5.10 -9.54
C ASN A 37 -5.13 5.02 -8.52
N TYR A 38 -5.44 6.14 -7.88
CA TYR A 38 -6.47 6.21 -6.84
C TYR A 38 -7.87 5.87 -7.37
N GLU A 39 -8.20 6.29 -8.59
CA GLU A 39 -9.50 6.04 -9.23
C GLU A 39 -9.68 4.58 -9.61
N ASP A 40 -8.59 3.89 -10.02
CA ASP A 40 -8.61 2.45 -10.25
C ASP A 40 -8.95 1.69 -8.97
N VAL A 41 -8.39 2.11 -7.81
CA VAL A 41 -8.70 1.50 -6.51
C VAL A 41 -10.17 1.70 -6.15
N GLN A 42 -10.71 2.90 -6.37
CA GLN A 42 -12.14 3.17 -6.13
C GLN A 42 -13.03 2.27 -7.00
N SER A 43 -12.73 2.16 -8.28
CA SER A 43 -13.45 1.31 -9.22
C SER A 43 -13.38 -0.17 -8.84
N PHE A 44 -12.20 -0.63 -8.42
CA PHE A 44 -11.99 -1.99 -7.90
C PHE A 44 -12.85 -2.25 -6.66
N LEU A 45 -12.88 -1.32 -5.69
CA LEU A 45 -13.66 -1.46 -4.46
C LEU A 45 -15.16 -1.50 -4.73
N VAL A 46 -15.67 -0.69 -5.65
CA VAL A 46 -17.09 -0.74 -6.08
C VAL A 46 -17.45 -2.13 -6.61
N LYS A 47 -16.63 -2.67 -7.52
CA LYS A 47 -16.84 -4.01 -8.09
C LYS A 47 -16.73 -5.10 -7.02
N LEU A 48 -15.70 -5.04 -6.15
CA LEU A 48 -15.51 -6.01 -5.07
C LEU A 48 -16.71 -6.04 -4.12
N ASN A 49 -17.23 -4.87 -3.74
CA ASN A 49 -18.39 -4.75 -2.88
C ASN A 49 -19.65 -5.31 -3.55
N THR A 50 -19.85 -5.05 -4.84
CA THR A 50 -20.97 -5.61 -5.62
C THR A 50 -20.90 -7.14 -5.64
N ILE A 51 -19.73 -7.72 -5.91
CA ILE A 51 -19.56 -9.19 -6.02
C ILE A 51 -19.75 -9.87 -4.65
N THR A 52 -19.24 -9.24 -3.59
CA THR A 52 -19.18 -9.89 -2.26
C THR A 52 -20.35 -9.55 -1.34
N GLY A 53 -21.11 -8.51 -1.65
CA GLY A 53 -22.15 -7.96 -0.76
C GLY A 53 -21.57 -7.32 0.51
N LYS A 54 -20.25 -7.07 0.57
CA LYS A 54 -19.55 -6.46 1.72
C LYS A 54 -19.27 -4.99 1.46
N ASN A 55 -18.74 -4.29 2.48
CA ASN A 55 -18.40 -2.87 2.39
C ASN A 55 -16.89 -2.68 2.63
N PHE A 56 -16.07 -3.05 1.66
CA PHE A 56 -14.63 -2.78 1.66
C PHE A 56 -14.38 -1.32 1.30
N ARG A 57 -13.37 -0.73 1.91
CA ARG A 57 -12.89 0.62 1.61
C ARG A 57 -11.37 0.71 1.79
N MET A 58 -10.76 1.78 1.30
CA MET A 58 -9.38 2.11 1.67
C MET A 58 -9.29 2.44 3.16
N PRO A 59 -8.15 2.12 3.80
CA PRO A 59 -7.90 2.58 5.16
C PRO A 59 -7.72 4.10 5.17
N THR A 60 -8.01 4.73 6.30
CA THR A 60 -7.44 6.04 6.60
C THR A 60 -5.94 5.90 6.87
N GLU A 61 -5.18 6.99 6.77
CA GLU A 61 -3.75 6.96 7.09
C GLU A 61 -3.51 6.49 8.54
N ALA A 62 -4.34 6.91 9.47
CA ALA A 62 -4.25 6.49 10.87
C ALA A 62 -4.53 4.99 11.07
N GLU A 63 -5.51 4.44 10.38
CA GLU A 63 -5.80 2.99 10.39
C GLU A 63 -4.65 2.21 9.77
N TRP A 64 -4.08 2.69 8.65
CA TRP A 64 -2.93 2.08 8.02
C TRP A 64 -1.73 2.04 8.99
N GLU A 65 -1.39 3.18 9.61
CA GLU A 65 -0.26 3.25 10.53
C GLU A 65 -0.47 2.40 11.78
N PHE A 66 -1.68 2.39 12.35
CA PHE A 66 -2.03 1.52 13.47
C PHE A 66 -1.83 0.03 13.12
N ALA A 67 -2.30 -0.38 11.95
CA ALA A 67 -2.13 -1.75 11.46
C ALA A 67 -0.65 -2.09 11.20
N ALA A 68 0.11 -1.18 10.55
CA ALA A 68 1.53 -1.38 10.28
C ALA A 68 2.39 -1.48 11.55
N ARG A 69 2.00 -0.78 12.62
CA ARG A 69 2.64 -0.86 13.94
C ARG A 69 2.36 -2.17 14.70
N GLY A 70 1.48 -3.03 14.20
CA GLY A 70 1.06 -4.24 14.89
C GLY A 70 -0.17 -4.05 15.80
N GLY A 71 -0.91 -2.94 15.64
CA GLY A 71 -2.11 -2.67 16.42
C GLY A 71 -1.86 -2.62 17.92
N SER A 72 -2.72 -3.26 18.70
CA SER A 72 -2.57 -3.41 20.16
C SER A 72 -1.42 -4.34 20.58
N LEU A 73 -0.84 -5.09 19.63
CA LEU A 73 0.30 -5.99 19.86
C LEU A 73 1.65 -5.36 19.51
N SER A 74 1.66 -4.05 19.24
CA SER A 74 2.84 -3.31 18.78
C SER A 74 4.05 -3.48 19.70
N LYS A 75 5.19 -3.75 19.09
CA LYS A 75 6.50 -3.82 19.75
C LYS A 75 7.36 -2.57 19.48
N SER A 76 6.76 -1.52 18.94
CA SER A 76 7.42 -0.25 18.64
C SER A 76 8.60 -0.39 17.65
N TYR A 77 8.48 -1.29 16.71
CA TYR A 77 9.48 -1.47 15.65
C TYR A 77 9.50 -0.30 14.66
N GLN A 78 10.64 -0.11 14.01
CA GLN A 78 10.84 0.94 13.01
C GLN A 78 10.14 0.61 11.68
N TYR A 79 10.11 -0.68 11.33
CA TYR A 79 9.43 -1.23 10.15
C TYR A 79 8.32 -2.17 10.61
N SER A 80 7.37 -2.44 9.75
CA SER A 80 6.27 -3.34 10.07
C SER A 80 6.78 -4.78 10.24
N GLY A 81 6.78 -5.26 11.47
CA GLY A 81 7.25 -6.59 11.85
C GLY A 81 8.70 -6.67 12.36
N GLY A 82 9.49 -5.58 12.34
CA GLY A 82 10.86 -5.66 12.84
C GLY A 82 11.69 -4.39 12.75
N ASN A 83 12.91 -4.44 13.28
CA ASN A 83 13.92 -3.37 13.15
C ASN A 83 14.93 -3.62 12.02
N SER A 84 15.03 -4.86 11.52
CA SER A 84 15.81 -5.21 10.34
C SER A 84 14.93 -5.04 9.10
N VAL A 85 15.21 -4.04 8.28
CA VAL A 85 14.45 -3.77 7.07
C VAL A 85 14.52 -4.93 6.07
N ASP A 86 15.67 -5.60 6.00
CA ASP A 86 15.90 -6.68 5.04
C ASP A 86 15.04 -7.93 5.34
N ASP A 87 14.59 -8.10 6.60
CA ASP A 87 13.74 -9.23 7.00
C ASP A 87 12.26 -9.00 6.68
N VAL A 88 11.83 -7.74 6.58
CA VAL A 88 10.40 -7.36 6.52
C VAL A 88 10.00 -6.62 5.26
N ALA A 89 10.98 -6.15 4.45
CA ALA A 89 10.70 -5.29 3.30
C ALA A 89 11.50 -5.65 2.05
N TRP A 90 10.87 -5.49 0.90
CA TRP A 90 11.55 -5.38 -0.40
C TRP A 90 11.75 -3.89 -0.70
N HIS A 91 12.99 -3.47 -0.89
CA HIS A 91 13.40 -2.08 -1.10
C HIS A 91 14.55 -2.00 -2.12
N VAL A 92 15.01 -0.81 -2.48
CA VAL A 92 15.95 -0.59 -3.58
C VAL A 92 17.24 -1.42 -3.50
N ASP A 93 17.74 -1.73 -2.29
CA ASP A 93 19.01 -2.45 -2.12
C ASP A 93 18.86 -3.98 -2.21
N ASN A 94 17.64 -4.54 -2.10
CA ASN A 94 17.41 -5.98 -2.07
C ASN A 94 16.35 -6.50 -3.04
N SER A 95 15.66 -5.61 -3.75
CA SER A 95 14.54 -5.96 -4.64
C SER A 95 14.96 -6.39 -6.05
N ASN A 96 16.23 -6.23 -6.43
CA ASN A 96 16.69 -6.42 -7.80
C ASN A 96 15.91 -5.58 -8.83
N ARG A 97 15.42 -4.41 -8.43
CA ARG A 97 14.63 -3.46 -9.25
C ARG A 97 13.30 -4.04 -9.77
N THR A 98 12.64 -4.85 -8.96
CA THR A 98 11.34 -5.43 -9.31
C THR A 98 10.47 -5.58 -8.05
N THR A 99 9.15 -5.66 -8.25
CA THR A 99 8.25 -6.14 -7.19
C THR A 99 8.50 -7.61 -6.93
N HIS A 100 8.08 -8.10 -5.77
CA HIS A 100 8.21 -9.50 -5.38
C HIS A 100 6.86 -10.10 -5.05
N GLU A 101 6.74 -11.41 -5.09
CA GLU A 101 5.55 -12.10 -4.63
C GLU A 101 5.23 -11.70 -3.20
N VAL A 102 3.94 -11.50 -2.93
CA VAL A 102 3.49 -11.11 -1.60
C VAL A 102 3.80 -12.19 -0.56
N LYS A 103 3.96 -11.79 0.70
CA LYS A 103 4.22 -12.69 1.83
C LYS A 103 5.56 -13.45 1.78
N THR A 104 6.54 -12.94 1.05
CA THR A 104 7.89 -13.53 0.99
C THR A 104 8.86 -12.94 2.03
N LYS A 105 8.44 -11.89 2.73
CA LYS A 105 9.09 -11.33 3.92
C LYS A 105 8.29 -11.65 5.18
N SER A 106 8.85 -11.35 6.36
CA SER A 106 8.19 -11.61 7.64
C SER A 106 6.97 -10.69 7.84
N PRO A 107 5.88 -11.21 8.44
CA PRO A 107 4.70 -10.40 8.78
C PRO A 107 4.94 -9.58 10.07
N ASN A 108 4.03 -8.64 10.32
CA ASN A 108 3.96 -7.99 11.61
C ASN A 108 3.15 -8.80 12.64
N GLU A 109 2.97 -8.24 13.83
CA GLU A 109 2.29 -8.88 14.97
C GLU A 109 0.83 -9.22 14.72
N LEU A 110 0.19 -8.57 13.73
CA LEU A 110 -1.17 -8.87 13.27
C LEU A 110 -1.22 -9.90 12.12
N GLY A 111 -0.07 -10.42 11.69
CA GLY A 111 0.02 -11.29 10.52
C GLY A 111 -0.13 -10.56 9.18
N LEU A 112 0.05 -9.23 9.15
CA LEU A 112 0.04 -8.43 7.92
C LEU A 112 1.43 -8.44 7.30
N TYR A 113 1.46 -8.64 5.99
CA TYR A 113 2.66 -8.70 5.17
C TYR A 113 2.78 -7.45 4.31
N ASP A 114 4.00 -7.16 3.86
CA ASP A 114 4.31 -6.14 2.85
C ASP A 114 3.87 -4.70 3.22
N MET A 115 3.57 -4.45 4.51
CA MET A 115 3.30 -3.10 5.04
C MET A 115 4.54 -2.20 5.06
N SER A 116 5.72 -2.76 4.78
CA SER A 116 6.97 -2.07 4.53
C SER A 116 7.56 -2.58 3.23
N GLY A 117 7.78 -1.69 2.25
CA GLY A 117 8.35 -2.01 0.93
C GLY A 117 7.38 -2.70 -0.03
N ASN A 118 7.91 -3.33 -1.06
CA ASN A 118 7.24 -3.96 -2.18
C ASN A 118 6.52 -2.93 -3.07
N VAL A 119 5.33 -2.44 -2.68
CA VAL A 119 4.59 -1.38 -3.41
C VAL A 119 4.00 -0.36 -2.45
N TRP A 120 3.91 0.91 -2.87
CA TRP A 120 3.19 1.94 -2.14
C TRP A 120 1.71 1.59 -1.99
N GLU A 121 1.11 1.94 -0.86
CA GLU A 121 -0.28 1.69 -0.54
C GLU A 121 -1.07 2.99 -0.37
N TRP A 122 -2.15 3.15 -1.15
CA TRP A 122 -3.05 4.28 -1.07
C TRP A 122 -3.85 4.29 0.22
N CYS A 123 -3.93 5.46 0.85
CA CYS A 123 -4.88 5.76 1.93
C CYS A 123 -5.99 6.70 1.43
N SER A 124 -7.12 6.71 2.13
CA SER A 124 -8.26 7.57 1.77
C SER A 124 -8.01 9.06 1.98
N ASP A 125 -7.00 9.41 2.76
CA ASP A 125 -6.73 10.76 3.23
C ASP A 125 -6.11 11.64 2.13
N TRP A 126 -6.49 12.92 2.09
CA TRP A 126 -5.70 13.95 1.45
C TRP A 126 -4.42 14.21 2.24
N TYR A 127 -3.30 14.34 1.54
CA TYR A 127 -2.03 14.67 2.15
C TYR A 127 -2.06 16.12 2.69
N GLY A 128 -1.71 16.27 3.96
CA GLY A 128 -1.64 17.57 4.63
C GLY A 128 -0.78 17.47 5.90
N SER A 129 -0.53 18.62 6.51
CA SER A 129 0.16 18.67 7.81
C SER A 129 -0.71 18.05 8.91
N TYR A 130 -0.08 17.36 9.83
CA TYR A 130 -0.77 16.91 11.03
C TYR A 130 -1.21 18.12 11.86
N ARG A 131 -2.37 18.01 12.49
CA ARG A 131 -2.83 19.00 13.44
C ARG A 131 -2.00 18.91 14.72
N SER A 132 -1.78 20.06 15.37
CA SER A 132 -1.05 20.13 16.65
C SER A 132 -1.85 19.65 17.87
N LEU A 133 -3.13 19.37 17.69
CA LEU A 133 -4.03 18.89 18.75
C LEU A 133 -4.24 17.39 18.62
N ASP A 134 -4.45 16.72 19.74
CA ASP A 134 -4.87 15.32 19.77
C ASP A 134 -6.22 15.16 19.05
N VAL A 135 -6.27 14.20 18.13
CA VAL A 135 -7.46 13.86 17.35
C VAL A 135 -7.78 12.38 17.49
N ILE A 136 -9.06 12.06 17.56
CA ILE A 136 -9.54 10.68 17.62
C ILE A 136 -9.98 10.29 16.21
N ASN A 137 -9.47 9.15 15.71
CA ASN A 137 -9.79 8.60 14.40
C ASN A 137 -9.69 9.65 13.26
N PRO A 138 -8.51 10.29 13.07
CA PRO A 138 -8.36 11.31 12.04
C PRO A 138 -8.59 10.73 10.64
N THR A 139 -9.15 11.55 9.76
CA THR A 139 -9.42 11.24 8.35
C THR A 139 -8.62 12.14 7.39
N GLY A 140 -7.56 12.76 7.89
CA GLY A 140 -6.69 13.63 7.12
C GLY A 140 -7.23 15.04 6.90
N SER A 141 -6.71 15.70 5.87
CA SER A 141 -7.16 17.03 5.46
C SER A 141 -8.53 16.94 4.77
N ILE A 142 -9.33 18.01 4.89
CA ILE A 142 -10.66 18.10 4.24
C ILE A 142 -10.54 18.12 2.71
N SER A 143 -9.43 18.68 2.20
CA SER A 143 -9.15 18.80 0.77
C SER A 143 -7.65 18.78 0.51
N GLY A 144 -7.26 18.51 -0.73
CA GLY A 144 -5.86 18.49 -1.15
C GLY A 144 -5.73 18.23 -2.65
N SER A 145 -4.51 18.26 -3.15
CA SER A 145 -4.15 17.90 -4.53
C SER A 145 -3.53 16.52 -4.66
N VAL A 146 -3.05 15.95 -3.54
CA VAL A 146 -2.41 14.63 -3.51
C VAL A 146 -3.00 13.77 -2.39
N ARG A 147 -3.09 12.46 -2.63
CA ARG A 147 -3.53 11.47 -1.65
C ARG A 147 -2.34 10.90 -0.90
N VAL A 148 -2.57 10.47 0.34
CA VAL A 148 -1.54 9.80 1.14
C VAL A 148 -1.24 8.43 0.58
N CYS A 149 0.07 8.12 0.49
CA CYS A 149 0.60 6.78 0.26
C CYS A 149 1.56 6.40 1.37
N ARG A 150 1.60 5.14 1.73
CA ARG A 150 2.37 4.62 2.84
C ARG A 150 3.13 3.36 2.43
N GLY A 151 4.11 2.96 3.26
CA GLY A 151 4.84 1.70 3.13
C GLY A 151 6.15 1.79 2.36
N GLY A 152 6.27 2.64 1.37
CA GLY A 152 7.39 2.59 0.42
C GLY A 152 7.22 1.48 -0.61
N SER A 153 8.22 1.29 -1.48
CA SER A 153 8.16 0.33 -2.57
C SER A 153 9.51 -0.33 -2.83
N TRP A 154 9.54 -1.26 -3.75
CA TRP A 154 10.74 -1.99 -4.18
C TRP A 154 11.88 -1.07 -4.66
N ASP A 155 11.60 0.14 -5.13
CA ASP A 155 12.57 1.14 -5.56
C ASP A 155 12.83 2.25 -4.53
N SER A 156 12.19 2.16 -3.37
CA SER A 156 12.33 3.11 -2.28
C SER A 156 13.55 2.83 -1.41
N SER A 157 14.15 3.89 -0.87
CA SER A 157 15.19 3.72 0.14
C SER A 157 14.65 3.13 1.45
N LYS A 158 15.50 2.49 2.24
CA LYS A 158 15.15 1.95 3.58
C LYS A 158 14.40 2.94 4.45
N ARG A 159 14.77 4.23 4.38
CA ARG A 159 14.09 5.29 5.12
C ARG A 159 12.61 5.42 4.75
N MET A 160 12.30 5.26 3.47
CA MET A 160 10.93 5.39 2.97
C MET A 160 10.04 4.20 3.34
N CYS A 161 10.63 3.03 3.64
CA CYS A 161 9.92 1.86 4.12
C CYS A 161 9.57 1.88 5.62
N ARG A 162 9.98 2.93 6.37
CA ARG A 162 9.61 3.08 7.78
C ARG A 162 8.12 3.27 7.95
N ILE A 163 7.55 2.70 9.01
CA ILE A 163 6.12 2.87 9.36
C ILE A 163 5.73 4.35 9.42
N THR A 164 6.61 5.23 9.92
CA THR A 164 6.32 6.66 10.08
C THR A 164 6.50 7.48 8.81
N ASN A 165 7.05 6.88 7.74
CA ASN A 165 7.24 7.62 6.49
C ASN A 165 5.91 7.82 5.77
N ARG A 166 5.74 9.02 5.21
CA ARG A 166 4.55 9.43 4.46
C ARG A 166 4.94 9.81 3.05
N GLY A 167 4.22 9.30 2.08
CA GLY A 167 4.25 9.75 0.69
C GLY A 167 2.97 10.47 0.33
N GLY A 168 3.03 11.27 -0.72
CA GLY A 168 1.86 11.89 -1.32
C GLY A 168 1.99 11.87 -2.84
N HIS A 169 0.97 11.34 -3.51
CA HIS A 169 0.92 11.22 -4.96
C HIS A 169 -0.36 11.83 -5.51
N ASN A 170 -0.29 12.36 -6.73
CA ASN A 170 -1.49 12.82 -7.42
C ASN A 170 -2.43 11.63 -7.63
N PRO A 171 -3.76 11.79 -7.43
CA PRO A 171 -4.72 10.69 -7.62
C PRO A 171 -4.67 10.02 -8.98
N SER A 172 -4.20 10.72 -10.02
CA SER A 172 -4.04 10.18 -11.37
C SER A 172 -2.71 9.46 -11.61
N ASP A 173 -1.73 9.59 -10.68
CA ASP A 173 -0.41 8.99 -10.86
C ASP A 173 -0.47 7.46 -10.75
N ARG A 174 0.28 6.81 -11.62
CA ARG A 174 0.49 5.36 -11.62
C ARG A 174 1.95 5.09 -11.24
N GLY A 175 2.24 5.15 -9.94
CA GLY A 175 3.57 4.86 -9.40
C GLY A 175 3.77 3.40 -8.99
N SER A 176 5.02 3.07 -8.67
CA SER A 176 5.42 1.76 -8.10
C SER A 176 5.11 1.66 -6.61
#